data_a338239ba2b1a64a75ddf4d35fd59342
#
_entry.id   a338239ba2b1a64a75ddf4d35fd59342
#
_cell.length_a   1.000
_cell.length_b   1.000
_cell.length_c   1.000
_cell.angle_alpha   90.00
_cell.angle_beta   90.00
_cell.angle_gamma   90.00
#
_symmetry.space_group_name_H-M   'P 1'
#
loop_
_entity.id
_entity.type
_entity.pdbx_description
1 polymer ?
#
loop_
_entity_poly.entity_id
_entity_poly.type
_entity_poly.pdbx_seq_one_letter_code
_entity_poly.pdbx_strand_id
1 'polypeptide(L)'
;MKAIRVHQFGGPEVLKTDEIPTPQPAANQALVRIHAIGVNPVDTYIRSGPYAGVISSLPYTPGRDAAGVVENIGADVRFTKAGDRVYVSDTSTGAYAEFCLCGIDDVHPLPDKISLRLRT
;
A
#
# COMPACT_ATOMS: atom_id res chain seq x y z
N MET A 1 -2.53 -7.27 11.34
CA MET A 1 -3.41 -6.92 10.21
C MET A 1 -3.43 -8.04 9.19
N LYS A 2 -4.47 -8.09 8.40
CA LYS A 2 -4.54 -9.04 7.28
C LYS A 2 -3.90 -8.42 6.05
N ALA A 3 -3.10 -9.21 5.35
CA ALA A 3 -2.43 -8.80 4.13
C ALA A 3 -2.32 -9.97 3.17
N ILE A 4 -2.34 -9.68 1.89
CA ILE A 4 -2.01 -10.67 0.87
C ILE A 4 -0.50 -10.75 0.77
N ARG A 5 0.05 -11.96 0.82
CA ARG A 5 1.50 -12.17 0.76
C ARG A 5 1.84 -13.15 -0.35
N VAL A 6 2.93 -12.87 -1.01
CA VAL A 6 3.51 -13.74 -2.04
C VAL A 6 4.76 -14.34 -1.45
N HIS A 7 4.73 -15.65 -1.21
CA HIS A 7 5.85 -16.39 -0.63
C HIS A 7 6.74 -17.02 -1.70
N GLN A 8 6.23 -17.16 -2.91
CA GLN A 8 6.97 -17.65 -4.07
C GLN A 8 6.37 -17.04 -5.32
N PHE A 9 7.18 -16.86 -6.36
CA PHE A 9 6.68 -16.35 -7.64
C PHE A 9 5.78 -17.38 -8.30
N GLY A 10 4.81 -16.90 -9.07
CA GLY A 10 3.89 -17.77 -9.80
C GLY A 10 2.65 -17.04 -10.27
N GLY A 11 1.60 -17.80 -10.57
CA GLY A 11 0.30 -17.29 -11.00
C GLY A 11 -0.55 -16.84 -9.82
N PRO A 12 -1.86 -16.62 -10.06
CA PRO A 12 -2.76 -16.11 -9.00
C PRO A 12 -2.83 -16.99 -7.76
N GLU A 13 -2.53 -18.29 -7.90
CA GLU A 13 -2.58 -19.24 -6.79
C GLU A 13 -1.55 -18.94 -5.70
N VAL A 14 -0.53 -18.13 -5.98
CA VAL A 14 0.48 -17.78 -4.98
C VAL A 14 0.05 -16.65 -4.05
N LEU A 15 -1.08 -16.02 -4.32
CA LEU A 15 -1.63 -14.97 -3.46
C LEU A 15 -2.27 -15.61 -2.23
N LYS A 16 -1.70 -15.38 -1.05
CA LYS A 16 -2.16 -15.98 0.20
C LYS A 16 -2.50 -14.88 1.19
N THR A 17 -3.51 -15.11 2.01
CA THR A 17 -3.86 -14.20 3.11
C THR A 17 -3.07 -14.60 4.34
N ASP A 18 -2.31 -13.65 4.88
CA ASP A 18 -1.53 -13.85 6.10
C ASP A 18 -1.93 -12.82 7.16
N GLU A 19 -1.75 -13.18 8.42
CA GLU A 19 -1.85 -12.24 9.53
C GLU A 19 -0.44 -11.76 9.84
N ILE A 20 -0.19 -10.44 9.72
CA ILE A 20 1.13 -9.86 9.98
C ILE A 20 1.00 -8.66 10.92
N PRO A 21 2.09 -8.25 11.59
CA PRO A 21 2.04 -7.05 12.43
C PRO A 21 1.70 -5.81 11.61
N THR A 22 0.91 -4.91 12.17
CA THR A 22 0.65 -3.61 11.54
C THR A 22 1.94 -2.80 11.61
N PRO A 23 2.44 -2.30 10.46
CA PRO A 23 3.69 -1.53 10.47
C PRO A 23 3.52 -0.19 11.17
N GLN A 24 4.63 0.36 11.66
CA GLN A 24 4.65 1.67 12.29
C GLN A 24 5.36 2.67 11.38
N PRO A 25 4.83 3.89 11.23
CA PRO A 25 5.45 4.86 10.32
C PRO A 25 6.78 5.38 10.89
N ALA A 26 7.78 5.48 10.03
CA ALA A 26 9.00 6.21 10.32
C ALA A 26 8.70 7.72 10.29
N ALA A 27 9.69 8.54 10.65
CA ALA A 27 9.48 9.97 10.81
C ALA A 27 8.87 10.66 9.59
N ASN A 28 9.20 10.19 8.39
CA ASN A 28 8.75 10.79 7.11
C ASN A 28 7.74 9.92 6.39
N GLN A 29 6.99 9.11 7.11
CA GLN A 29 5.99 8.21 6.53
C GLN A 29 4.62 8.42 7.15
N ALA A 30 3.60 7.99 6.40
CA ALA A 30 2.23 7.93 6.89
C ALA A 30 1.75 6.48 6.84
N LEU A 31 0.94 6.09 7.82
CA LEU A 31 0.22 4.82 7.82
C LEU A 31 -1.19 5.09 7.34
N VAL A 32 -1.60 4.43 6.26
CA VAL A 32 -2.89 4.66 5.63
C VAL A 32 -3.75 3.41 5.78
N ARG A 33 -4.98 3.60 6.29
CA ARG A 33 -6.00 2.55 6.29
C ARG A 33 -6.59 2.49 4.89
N ILE A 34 -6.45 1.36 4.23
CA ILE A 34 -6.79 1.21 2.83
C ILE A 34 -8.28 0.95 2.67
N HIS A 35 -8.92 1.69 1.76
CA HIS A 35 -10.32 1.51 1.38
C HIS A 35 -10.46 0.98 -0.05
N ALA A 36 -9.53 1.33 -0.92
CA ALA A 36 -9.54 0.86 -2.31
C ALA A 36 -8.11 0.78 -2.82
N ILE A 37 -7.88 -0.17 -3.72
CA ILE A 37 -6.57 -0.35 -4.34
C ILE A 37 -6.69 -0.37 -5.84
N GLY A 38 -5.59 -0.03 -6.52
CA GLY A 38 -5.45 -0.28 -7.95
C GLY A 38 -4.80 -1.65 -8.16
N VAL A 39 -5.31 -2.38 -9.15
CA VAL A 39 -4.69 -3.62 -9.61
C VAL A 39 -4.11 -3.33 -10.98
N ASN A 40 -2.79 -3.36 -11.08
CA ASN A 40 -2.08 -2.92 -12.28
C ASN A 40 -1.34 -4.08 -12.93
N PRO A 41 -1.13 -4.03 -14.26
CA PRO A 41 -0.39 -5.11 -14.93
C PRO A 41 0.98 -5.38 -14.31
N VAL A 42 1.69 -4.36 -13.83
CA VAL A 42 3.00 -4.54 -13.20
C VAL A 42 2.93 -5.45 -11.98
N ASP A 43 1.80 -5.46 -11.26
CA ASP A 43 1.63 -6.32 -10.09
C ASP A 43 1.71 -7.80 -10.48
N THR A 44 1.13 -8.16 -11.64
CA THR A 44 1.18 -9.54 -12.13
C THR A 44 2.58 -9.89 -12.63
N TYR A 45 3.28 -8.96 -13.25
CA TYR A 45 4.64 -9.20 -13.76
C TYR A 45 5.62 -9.45 -12.62
N ILE A 46 5.51 -8.68 -11.55
CA ILE A 46 6.36 -8.88 -10.36
C ILE A 46 6.04 -10.24 -9.72
N ARG A 47 4.76 -10.56 -9.55
CA ARG A 47 4.33 -11.81 -8.94
C ARG A 47 4.81 -13.03 -9.73
N SER A 48 4.79 -12.96 -11.06
CA SER A 48 5.17 -14.10 -11.89
C SER A 48 6.69 -14.26 -12.06
N GLY A 49 7.48 -13.28 -11.63
CA GLY A 49 8.93 -13.40 -11.54
C GLY A 49 9.79 -12.65 -12.53
N PRO A 50 9.27 -12.14 -13.69
CA PRO A 50 10.13 -11.44 -14.65
C PRO A 50 10.85 -10.21 -14.07
N TYR A 51 10.26 -9.59 -13.05
CA TYR A 51 10.83 -8.41 -12.40
C TYR A 51 11.22 -8.69 -10.96
N ALA A 52 11.74 -9.90 -10.69
CA ALA A 52 12.08 -10.31 -9.33
C ALA A 52 13.05 -9.34 -8.64
N GLY A 53 13.91 -8.66 -9.40
CA GLY A 53 14.85 -7.70 -8.84
C GLY A 53 14.21 -6.42 -8.29
N VAL A 54 12.92 -6.19 -8.55
CA VAL A 54 12.20 -5.02 -8.03
C VAL A 54 11.90 -5.17 -6.54
N ILE A 55 11.77 -6.41 -6.06
CA ILE A 55 11.51 -6.68 -4.65
C ILE A 55 12.77 -7.16 -3.97
N SER A 56 12.95 -6.77 -2.70
CA SER A 56 14.15 -7.08 -1.95
C SER A 56 14.13 -8.47 -1.36
N SER A 57 12.97 -9.02 -1.06
CA SER A 57 12.85 -10.34 -0.42
C SER A 57 11.43 -10.87 -0.54
N LEU A 58 11.31 -12.19 -0.43
CA LEU A 58 10.04 -12.89 -0.23
C LEU A 58 9.89 -13.22 1.25
N PRO A 59 8.70 -13.19 1.82
CA PRO A 59 7.44 -12.81 1.17
C PRO A 59 7.28 -11.30 1.04
N TYR A 60 6.42 -10.88 0.11
CA TYR A 60 6.10 -9.47 -0.05
C TYR A 60 4.59 -9.29 -0.24
N THR A 61 4.10 -8.07 -0.04
CA THR A 61 2.71 -7.69 -0.29
C THR A 61 2.64 -6.92 -1.60
N PRO A 62 1.82 -7.39 -2.57
CA PRO A 62 1.67 -6.68 -3.84
C PRO A 62 0.92 -5.36 -3.71
N GLY A 63 0.91 -4.61 -4.80
CA GLY A 63 0.13 -3.39 -4.94
C GLY A 63 0.95 -2.14 -4.78
N ARG A 64 0.65 -1.14 -5.60
CA ARG A 64 1.42 0.09 -5.65
C ARG A 64 0.61 1.30 -5.24
N ASP A 65 -0.65 1.41 -5.69
CA ASP A 65 -1.47 2.57 -5.43
C ASP A 65 -2.75 2.21 -4.69
N ALA A 66 -3.25 3.18 -3.94
CA ALA A 66 -4.39 2.96 -3.06
C ALA A 66 -5.08 4.29 -2.75
N ALA A 67 -6.26 4.19 -2.17
CA ALA A 67 -6.93 5.33 -1.56
C ALA A 67 -7.45 4.89 -0.18
N GLY A 68 -7.43 5.80 0.76
CA GLY A 68 -7.85 5.50 2.10
C GLY A 68 -7.81 6.71 3.02
N VAL A 69 -7.70 6.41 4.30
CA VAL A 69 -7.71 7.43 5.36
C VAL A 69 -6.44 7.28 6.17
N VAL A 70 -5.79 8.40 6.44
CA VAL A 70 -4.58 8.40 7.27
C VAL A 70 -4.92 7.93 8.67
N GLU A 71 -4.23 6.91 9.14
CA GLU A 71 -4.40 6.35 10.47
C GLU A 71 -3.40 6.96 11.46
N ASN A 72 -2.15 7.16 11.02
CA ASN A 72 -1.07 7.67 11.86
C ASN A 72 0.00 8.28 10.97
N ILE A 73 0.80 9.19 11.53
CA ILE A 73 1.86 9.87 10.80
C ILE A 73 3.14 9.84 11.60
N GLY A 74 4.27 9.90 10.89
CA GLY A 74 5.58 10.07 11.52
C GLY A 74 5.79 11.50 12.00
N ALA A 75 6.80 11.68 12.83
CA ALA A 75 7.04 12.95 13.52
C ALA A 75 7.32 14.13 12.58
N ASP A 76 7.85 13.87 11.38
CA ASP A 76 8.21 14.91 10.43
C ASP A 76 7.12 15.21 9.40
N VAL A 77 5.99 14.52 9.46
CA VAL A 77 4.88 14.74 8.53
C VAL A 77 4.05 15.94 8.99
N ARG A 78 3.89 16.95 8.13
CA ARG A 78 3.26 18.22 8.47
C ARG A 78 2.01 18.52 7.65
N PHE A 79 1.90 17.97 6.43
CA PHE A 79 0.87 18.37 5.48
C PHE A 79 -0.41 17.54 5.59
N THR A 80 -0.40 16.47 6.35
CA THR A 80 -1.55 15.59 6.55
C THR A 80 -1.60 15.13 8.00
N LYS A 81 -2.75 14.61 8.41
CA LYS A 81 -2.97 14.15 9.79
C LYS A 81 -3.93 12.96 9.79
N ALA A 82 -4.02 12.27 10.89
CA ALA A 82 -4.98 11.19 11.07
C ALA A 82 -6.40 11.67 10.77
N GLY A 83 -7.13 10.88 10.00
CA GLY A 83 -8.48 11.19 9.56
C GLY A 83 -8.56 11.80 8.17
N ASP A 84 -7.46 12.27 7.61
CA ASP A 84 -7.48 12.85 6.26
C ASP A 84 -7.70 11.78 5.20
N ARG A 85 -8.52 12.11 4.20
CA ARG A 85 -8.72 11.25 3.01
C ARG A 85 -7.59 11.52 2.03
N VAL A 86 -6.96 10.44 1.59
CA VAL A 86 -5.77 10.55 0.72
C VAL A 86 -5.79 9.49 -0.36
N TYR A 87 -5.02 9.73 -1.42
CA TYR A 87 -4.62 8.67 -2.31
C TYR A 87 -3.09 8.54 -2.28
N VAL A 88 -2.62 7.35 -2.62
CA VAL A 88 -1.22 6.97 -2.53
C VAL A 88 -0.76 6.55 -3.92
N SER A 89 0.26 7.22 -4.45
CA SER A 89 0.78 6.92 -5.78
C SER A 89 1.72 5.72 -5.77
N ASP A 90 2.39 5.45 -4.65
CA ASP A 90 3.25 4.29 -4.51
C ASP A 90 3.41 3.95 -3.03
N THR A 91 3.21 2.69 -2.68
CA THR A 91 3.34 2.25 -1.29
C THR A 91 4.73 1.70 -1.02
N SER A 92 5.17 1.83 0.23
CA SER A 92 6.43 1.24 0.68
C SER A 92 6.27 -0.23 1.07
N THR A 93 5.09 -0.62 1.54
CA THR A 93 4.85 -1.96 2.11
C THR A 93 3.87 -2.81 1.32
N GLY A 94 3.28 -2.27 0.25
CA GLY A 94 2.29 -2.97 -0.56
C GLY A 94 0.86 -2.61 -0.20
N ALA A 95 0.00 -2.53 -1.22
CA ALA A 95 -1.37 -2.05 -1.07
C ALA A 95 -2.39 -3.17 -0.80
N TYR A 96 -2.05 -4.43 -1.05
CA TYR A 96 -2.98 -5.55 -0.84
C TYR A 96 -3.00 -5.92 0.65
N ALA A 97 -3.40 -4.98 1.49
CA ALA A 97 -3.40 -5.13 2.95
C ALA A 97 -4.41 -4.17 3.57
N GLU A 98 -4.68 -4.34 4.86
CA GLU A 98 -5.56 -3.42 5.58
C GLU A 98 -4.93 -2.04 5.76
N PHE A 99 -3.62 -2.00 5.96
CA PHE A 99 -2.85 -0.77 6.13
C PHE A 99 -1.59 -0.83 5.29
N CYS A 100 -1.13 0.34 4.83
CA CYS A 100 0.17 0.43 4.17
C CYS A 100 0.94 1.64 4.67
N LEU A 101 2.26 1.56 4.57
CA LEU A 101 3.14 2.71 4.81
C LEU A 101 3.45 3.39 3.49
N CYS A 102 3.51 4.70 3.52
CA CYS A 102 3.79 5.52 2.35
C CYS A 102 4.76 6.64 2.72
N GLY A 103 5.72 6.91 1.84
CA GLY A 103 6.56 8.08 1.98
C GLY A 103 5.76 9.36 1.75
N ILE A 104 6.23 10.47 2.29
CA ILE A 104 5.50 11.74 2.23
C ILE A 104 5.27 12.22 0.80
N ASP A 105 6.16 11.87 -0.14
CA ASP A 105 6.04 12.29 -1.53
C ASP A 105 4.95 11.54 -2.30
N ASP A 106 4.47 10.44 -1.76
CA ASP A 106 3.50 9.58 -2.42
C ASP A 106 2.09 9.68 -1.83
N VAL A 107 1.89 10.51 -0.83
CA VAL A 107 0.60 10.73 -0.18
C VAL A 107 0.02 12.05 -0.65
N HIS A 108 -1.20 12.01 -1.21
CA HIS A 108 -1.82 13.18 -1.80
C HIS A 108 -3.24 13.35 -1.27
N PRO A 109 -3.68 14.59 -1.02
CA PRO A 109 -5.05 14.79 -0.56
C PRO A 109 -6.07 14.37 -1.60
N LEU A 110 -7.14 13.72 -1.14
CA LEU A 110 -8.26 13.32 -1.97
C LEU A 110 -9.42 14.27 -1.72
N PRO A 111 -9.92 14.98 -2.76
CA PRO A 111 -11.04 15.91 -2.59
C PRO A 111 -12.26 15.20 -2.02
N ASP A 112 -13.01 15.89 -1.15
CA ASP A 112 -14.20 15.34 -0.49
C ASP A 112 -15.27 14.87 -1.48
N LYS A 113 -15.32 15.49 -2.66
CA LYS A 113 -16.32 15.15 -3.68
C LYS A 113 -16.02 13.83 -4.39
N ILE A 114 -14.81 13.30 -4.24
CA ILE A 114 -14.39 12.07 -4.92
C ILE A 114 -14.51 10.92 -3.93
N SER A 115 -15.25 9.85 -4.34
CA SER A 115 -15.32 8.64 -3.56
C SER A 115 -13.96 7.95 -3.52
N LEU A 116 -13.63 7.33 -2.39
CA LEU A 116 -12.40 6.54 -2.28
C LEU A 116 -12.35 5.43 -3.34
N ARG A 117 -13.51 4.89 -3.73
CA ARG A 117 -13.58 3.82 -4.73
C ARG A 117 -13.37 4.30 -6.15
N LEU A 118 -13.56 5.59 -6.42
CA LEU A 118 -13.42 6.13 -7.77
C LEU A 118 -12.01 6.63 -8.05
N ARG A 119 -11.12 6.56 -7.06
CA ARG A 119 -9.77 7.07 -7.19
C ARG A 119 -8.95 6.30 -8.22
N THR A 120 -9.11 5.02 -8.23
CA THR A 120 -8.36 4.17 -9.15
C THR A 120 -8.87 4.32 -10.58
#